data_17c692109f75f1eb70422210e0010fa0
#
_entry.id   17c692109f75f1eb70422210e0010fa0
#
_cell.length_a   1.000
_cell.length_b   1.000
_cell.length_c   1.000
_cell.angle_alpha   90.00
_cell.angle_beta   90.00
_cell.angle_gamma   90.00
#
_symmetry.space_group_name_H-M   'P 1'
#
loop_
_entity.id
_entity.type
_entity.pdbx_description
1 polymer ?
#
loop_
_entity_poly.entity_id
_entity_poly.type
_entity_poly.pdbx_seq_one_letter_code
_entity_poly.pdbx_strand_id
1 'polypeptide(L)'
;MGITLLEVFLFIHVVLFVYWLGADLGVYYTSRFVVDRKLSTETRAITGKIMEFVDLSPRICLVLFLPSGISLIALSDKAPAQLANNKYAVMLAAWVAGLAWLYLVIRNYHSHGDPKAAIIKKTDLAIRYLIVAVIFAGGIYTLIADEPFGVTTNPKWLAVKVMFYATAIAGGVGIRKALVPFGPAFGNVLSGKATEADNDALSLSLKNALPWVHLIWFCVLAAAFLGIAKPGANL
;
A
#
# COMPACT_ATOMS: atom_id res chain seq x y z
N MET A 1 5.03 -20.08 28.97
CA MET A 1 5.49 -18.92 28.16
C MET A 1 4.26 -18.17 27.65
N GLY A 2 4.12 -16.89 28.00
CA GLY A 2 3.00 -16.07 27.48
C GLY A 2 3.39 -15.42 26.16
N ILE A 3 2.41 -15.25 25.25
CA ILE A 3 2.58 -14.50 24.00
C ILE A 3 2.72 -13.01 24.33
N THR A 4 3.76 -12.37 23.82
CA THR A 4 4.00 -10.93 24.00
C THR A 4 3.21 -10.10 22.99
N LEU A 5 2.93 -8.85 23.35
CA LEU A 5 2.26 -7.92 22.45
C LEU A 5 3.09 -7.64 21.17
N LEU A 6 4.42 -7.65 21.29
CA LEU A 6 5.34 -7.54 20.15
C LEU A 6 5.14 -8.68 19.13
N GLU A 7 5.04 -9.91 19.62
CA GLU A 7 4.82 -11.09 18.78
C GLU A 7 3.46 -11.05 18.07
N VAL A 8 2.41 -10.56 18.74
CA VAL A 8 1.10 -10.36 18.14
C VAL A 8 1.17 -9.35 16.98
N PHE A 9 1.81 -8.19 17.19
CA PHE A 9 1.95 -7.20 16.12
C PHE A 9 2.89 -7.65 15.01
N LEU A 10 3.92 -8.44 15.32
CA LEU A 10 4.77 -9.05 14.31
C LEU A 10 3.97 -10.02 13.42
N PHE A 11 3.16 -10.87 14.05
CA PHE A 11 2.27 -11.78 13.32
C PHE A 11 1.30 -11.01 12.41
N ILE A 12 0.62 -9.97 12.92
CA ILE A 12 -0.27 -9.12 12.12
C ILE A 12 0.48 -8.51 10.94
N HIS A 13 1.68 -7.96 11.18
CA HIS A 13 2.49 -7.33 10.14
C HIS A 13 2.90 -8.32 9.04
N VAL A 14 3.24 -9.55 9.39
CA VAL A 14 3.56 -10.64 8.43
C VAL A 14 2.31 -11.05 7.66
N VAL A 15 1.16 -11.19 8.31
CA VAL A 15 -0.11 -11.50 7.65
C VAL A 15 -0.46 -10.42 6.62
N LEU A 16 -0.32 -9.14 6.97
CA LEU A 16 -0.54 -8.04 6.03
C LEU A 16 0.39 -8.12 4.81
N PHE A 17 1.67 -8.50 5.00
CA PHE A 17 2.62 -8.72 3.90
C PHE A 17 2.14 -9.82 2.94
N VAL A 18 1.72 -10.97 3.48
CA VAL A 18 1.26 -12.11 2.68
C VAL A 18 0.01 -11.75 1.87
N TYR A 19 -0.97 -11.11 2.52
CA TYR A 19 -2.21 -10.69 1.85
C TYR A 19 -1.99 -9.57 0.84
N TRP A 20 -1.04 -8.67 1.08
CA TRP A 20 -0.70 -7.64 0.09
C TRP A 20 -0.16 -8.27 -1.19
N LEU A 21 0.96 -8.99 -1.07
CA LEU A 21 1.67 -9.52 -2.23
C LEU A 21 0.86 -10.60 -2.95
N GLY A 22 0.20 -11.50 -2.19
CA GLY A 22 -0.61 -12.56 -2.76
C GLY A 22 -1.82 -12.04 -3.54
N ALA A 23 -2.52 -11.04 -2.99
CA ALA A 23 -3.66 -10.44 -3.68
C ALA A 23 -3.22 -9.62 -4.91
N ASP A 24 -2.11 -8.88 -4.83
CA ASP A 24 -1.56 -8.16 -6.00
C ASP A 24 -1.22 -9.11 -7.16
N LEU A 25 -0.68 -10.31 -6.88
CA LEU A 25 -0.48 -11.34 -7.89
C LEU A 25 -1.80 -11.79 -8.52
N GLY A 26 -2.86 -11.93 -7.71
CA GLY A 26 -4.20 -12.25 -8.18
C GLY A 26 -4.75 -11.16 -9.11
N VAL A 27 -4.63 -9.88 -8.73
CA VAL A 27 -5.03 -8.73 -9.55
C VAL A 27 -4.25 -8.70 -10.86
N TYR A 28 -2.93 -8.87 -10.79
CA TYR A 28 -2.07 -8.90 -11.97
C TYR A 28 -2.46 -10.01 -12.95
N TYR A 29 -2.74 -11.20 -12.46
CA TYR A 29 -3.14 -12.32 -13.31
C TYR A 29 -4.52 -12.11 -13.92
N THR A 30 -5.51 -11.71 -13.12
CA THR A 30 -6.89 -11.51 -13.59
C THR A 30 -7.02 -10.32 -14.55
N SER A 31 -6.19 -9.30 -14.42
CA SER A 31 -6.22 -8.13 -15.32
C SER A 31 -6.02 -8.49 -16.80
N ARG A 32 -5.27 -9.56 -17.10
CA ARG A 32 -5.04 -10.04 -18.47
C ARG A 32 -6.33 -10.53 -19.13
N PHE A 33 -7.20 -11.17 -18.37
CA PHE A 33 -8.50 -11.65 -18.89
C PHE A 33 -9.49 -10.49 -19.10
N VAL A 34 -9.40 -9.44 -18.29
CA VAL A 34 -10.25 -8.26 -18.46
C VAL A 34 -10.02 -7.56 -19.79
N VAL A 35 -8.78 -7.56 -20.30
CA VAL A 35 -8.43 -6.88 -21.56
C VAL A 35 -8.40 -7.81 -22.77
N ASP A 36 -8.55 -9.11 -22.57
CA ASP A 36 -8.53 -10.08 -23.67
C ASP A 36 -9.79 -9.94 -24.54
N ARG A 37 -9.61 -9.45 -25.76
CA ARG A 37 -10.68 -9.24 -26.76
C ARG A 37 -11.33 -10.54 -27.25
N LYS A 38 -10.66 -11.69 -27.07
CA LYS A 38 -11.18 -13.01 -27.49
C LYS A 38 -12.23 -13.53 -26.54
N LEU A 39 -12.30 -12.98 -25.33
CA LEU A 39 -13.26 -13.38 -24.30
C LEU A 39 -14.59 -12.62 -24.46
N SER A 40 -15.68 -13.28 -24.11
CA SER A 40 -17.00 -12.65 -24.12
C SER A 40 -17.07 -11.50 -23.11
N THR A 41 -17.97 -10.54 -23.38
CA THR A 41 -18.24 -9.42 -22.46
C THR A 41 -18.59 -9.89 -21.05
N GLU A 42 -19.37 -10.98 -20.93
CA GLU A 42 -19.77 -11.57 -19.66
C GLU A 42 -18.55 -12.10 -18.88
N THR A 43 -17.66 -12.83 -19.55
CA THR A 43 -16.41 -13.33 -18.94
C THR A 43 -15.53 -12.17 -18.47
N ARG A 44 -15.36 -11.15 -19.28
CA ARG A 44 -14.62 -9.94 -18.93
C ARG A 44 -15.25 -9.21 -17.75
N ALA A 45 -16.58 -9.11 -17.71
CA ALA A 45 -17.33 -8.50 -16.61
C ALA A 45 -17.14 -9.25 -15.29
N ILE A 46 -17.27 -10.58 -15.29
CA ILE A 46 -17.07 -11.40 -14.09
C ILE A 46 -15.63 -11.27 -13.60
N THR A 47 -14.65 -11.39 -14.50
CA THR A 47 -13.24 -11.28 -14.16
C THR A 47 -12.90 -9.88 -13.63
N GLY A 48 -13.49 -8.82 -14.19
CA GLY A 48 -13.35 -7.46 -13.71
C GLY A 48 -13.86 -7.29 -12.27
N LYS A 49 -15.01 -7.87 -11.93
CA LYS A 49 -15.56 -7.88 -10.55
C LYS A 49 -14.64 -8.61 -9.57
N ILE A 50 -14.10 -9.77 -9.98
CA ILE A 50 -13.15 -10.53 -9.16
C ILE A 50 -11.87 -9.71 -8.93
N MET A 51 -11.32 -9.12 -10.00
CA MET A 51 -10.14 -8.27 -9.94
C MET A 51 -10.34 -7.08 -8.99
N GLU A 52 -11.47 -6.38 -9.09
CA GLU A 52 -11.81 -5.24 -8.24
C GLU A 52 -11.93 -5.65 -6.76
N PHE A 53 -12.57 -6.77 -6.47
CA PHE A 53 -12.70 -7.29 -5.11
C PHE A 53 -11.35 -7.69 -4.51
N VAL A 54 -10.51 -8.38 -5.28
CA VAL A 54 -9.17 -8.80 -4.83
C VAL A 54 -8.26 -7.59 -4.61
N ASP A 55 -8.36 -6.54 -5.44
CA ASP A 55 -7.59 -5.30 -5.34
C ASP A 55 -7.88 -4.49 -4.06
N LEU A 56 -8.99 -4.77 -3.37
CA LEU A 56 -9.27 -4.15 -2.07
C LEU A 56 -8.28 -4.62 -1.00
N SER A 57 -7.84 -5.88 -1.03
CA SER A 57 -6.90 -6.44 -0.05
C SER A 57 -5.55 -5.71 0.00
N PRO A 58 -4.81 -5.51 -1.10
CA PRO A 58 -3.58 -4.71 -1.09
C PRO A 58 -3.78 -3.29 -0.55
N ARG A 59 -4.91 -2.66 -0.86
CA ARG A 59 -5.23 -1.30 -0.37
C ARG A 59 -5.43 -1.27 1.14
N ILE A 60 -6.11 -2.27 1.71
CA ILE A 60 -6.29 -2.44 3.15
C ILE A 60 -4.92 -2.67 3.81
N CYS A 61 -4.15 -3.62 3.28
CA CYS A 61 -2.83 -3.95 3.80
C CYS A 61 -1.91 -2.74 3.78
N LEU A 62 -1.85 -1.99 2.67
CA LEU A 62 -1.05 -0.77 2.56
C LEU A 62 -1.34 0.21 3.71
N VAL A 63 -2.60 0.43 4.06
CA VAL A 63 -2.97 1.35 5.15
C VAL A 63 -2.56 0.79 6.51
N LEU A 64 -2.85 -0.49 6.78
CA LEU A 64 -2.62 -1.12 8.08
C LEU A 64 -1.14 -1.41 8.36
N PHE A 65 -0.28 -1.42 7.34
CA PHE A 65 1.16 -1.51 7.51
C PHE A 65 1.73 -0.36 8.33
N LEU A 66 1.16 0.84 8.20
CA LEU A 66 1.64 2.01 8.94
C LEU A 66 1.44 1.86 10.46
N PRO A 67 0.22 1.68 10.99
CA PRO A 67 0.02 1.52 12.43
C PRO A 67 0.68 0.24 12.98
N SER A 68 0.67 -0.87 12.24
CA SER A 68 1.35 -2.09 12.68
C SER A 68 2.88 -1.91 12.76
N GLY A 69 3.48 -1.22 11.78
CA GLY A 69 4.90 -0.89 11.79
C GLY A 69 5.29 0.05 12.93
N ILE A 70 4.50 1.11 13.18
CA ILE A 70 4.68 2.01 14.33
C ILE A 70 4.59 1.24 15.64
N SER A 71 3.65 0.29 15.76
CA SER A 71 3.51 -0.57 16.96
C SER A 71 4.75 -1.43 17.17
N LEU A 72 5.30 -2.01 16.12
CA LEU A 72 6.55 -2.80 16.19
C LEU A 72 7.74 -1.95 16.65
N ILE A 73 7.87 -0.72 16.15
CA ILE A 73 8.93 0.20 16.59
C ILE A 73 8.73 0.57 18.05
N ALA A 74 7.52 0.95 18.45
CA ALA A 74 7.20 1.41 19.81
C ALA A 74 7.39 0.31 20.88
N LEU A 75 7.22 -0.96 20.50
CA LEU A 75 7.40 -2.12 21.39
C LEU A 75 8.82 -2.69 21.32
N SER A 76 9.68 -2.18 20.45
CA SER A 76 11.06 -2.63 20.33
C SER A 76 11.93 -2.08 21.48
N ASP A 77 12.87 -2.87 21.95
CA ASP A 77 13.87 -2.47 22.94
C ASP A 77 14.81 -1.36 22.42
N LYS A 78 14.82 -1.15 21.11
CA LYS A 78 15.62 -0.12 20.40
C LYS A 78 14.79 1.11 20.01
N ALA A 79 13.61 1.29 20.60
CA ALA A 79 12.77 2.45 20.32
C ALA A 79 13.38 3.75 20.84
N PRO A 80 13.22 4.90 20.12
CA PRO A 80 13.53 6.21 20.68
C PRO A 80 12.88 6.41 22.05
N ALA A 81 13.57 7.04 23.01
CA ALA A 81 13.09 7.19 24.38
C ALA A 81 11.70 7.85 24.45
N GLN A 82 11.45 8.89 23.62
CA GLN A 82 10.16 9.56 23.56
C GLN A 82 9.03 8.63 23.13
N LEU A 83 9.34 7.71 22.22
CA LEU A 83 8.39 6.71 21.72
C LEU A 83 8.18 5.61 22.76
N ALA A 84 9.24 5.10 23.38
CA ALA A 84 9.20 4.06 24.38
C ALA A 84 8.39 4.49 25.64
N ASN A 85 8.59 5.73 26.10
CA ASN A 85 7.90 6.28 27.27
C ASN A 85 6.39 6.48 27.03
N ASN A 86 5.97 6.71 25.78
CA ASN A 86 4.58 6.96 25.40
C ASN A 86 4.02 5.89 24.47
N LYS A 87 4.60 4.68 24.45
CA LYS A 87 4.33 3.64 23.45
C LYS A 87 2.85 3.34 23.23
N TYR A 88 2.07 3.20 24.28
CA TYR A 88 0.65 2.88 24.15
C TYR A 88 -0.17 4.04 23.58
N ALA A 89 0.14 5.28 23.97
CA ALA A 89 -0.53 6.47 23.44
C ALA A 89 -0.20 6.65 21.94
N VAL A 90 1.06 6.46 21.55
CA VAL A 90 1.49 6.53 20.15
C VAL A 90 0.87 5.42 19.32
N MET A 91 0.84 4.19 19.82
CA MET A 91 0.18 3.08 19.16
C MET A 91 -1.31 3.36 18.97
N LEU A 92 -2.01 3.80 20.02
CA LEU A 92 -3.43 4.15 19.94
C LEU A 92 -3.67 5.24 18.88
N ALA A 93 -2.90 6.31 18.90
CA ALA A 93 -3.01 7.39 17.92
C ALA A 93 -2.76 6.90 16.48
N ALA A 94 -1.74 6.05 16.27
CA ALA A 94 -1.44 5.46 14.97
C ALA A 94 -2.57 4.57 14.47
N TRP A 95 -3.17 3.74 15.34
CA TRP A 95 -4.30 2.88 14.98
C TRP A 95 -5.56 3.69 14.70
N VAL A 96 -5.89 4.71 15.50
CA VAL A 96 -7.03 5.60 15.24
C VAL A 96 -6.88 6.31 13.90
N ALA A 97 -5.70 6.88 13.63
CA ALA A 97 -5.42 7.52 12.34
C ALA A 97 -5.45 6.52 11.16
N GLY A 98 -4.87 5.32 11.35
CA GLY A 98 -4.88 4.26 10.36
C GLY A 98 -6.29 3.75 10.05
N LEU A 99 -7.13 3.55 11.05
CA LEU A 99 -8.53 3.13 10.87
C LEU A 99 -9.38 4.24 10.22
N ALA A 100 -9.14 5.51 10.56
CA ALA A 100 -9.78 6.63 9.88
C ALA A 100 -9.39 6.69 8.40
N TRP A 101 -8.13 6.48 8.07
CA TRP A 101 -7.68 6.39 6.67
C TRP A 101 -8.25 5.15 5.98
N LEU A 102 -8.28 3.99 6.64
CA LEU A 102 -8.91 2.78 6.12
C LEU A 102 -10.38 2.99 5.78
N TYR A 103 -11.12 3.68 6.66
CA TYR A 103 -12.51 4.06 6.38
C TYR A 103 -12.64 4.88 5.08
N LEU A 104 -11.74 5.85 4.85
CA LEU A 104 -11.74 6.62 3.60
C LEU A 104 -11.45 5.74 2.38
N VAL A 105 -10.51 4.78 2.50
CA VAL A 105 -10.19 3.85 1.41
C VAL A 105 -11.38 2.95 1.07
N ILE A 106 -12.05 2.40 2.07
CA ILE A 106 -13.26 1.56 1.89
C ILE A 106 -14.41 2.41 1.33
N ARG A 107 -14.61 3.62 1.83
CA ARG A 107 -15.62 4.54 1.30
C ARG A 107 -15.34 4.91 -0.15
N ASN A 108 -14.08 5.14 -0.51
CA ASN A 108 -13.69 5.41 -1.90
C ASN A 108 -13.99 4.21 -2.83
N TYR A 109 -13.78 3.00 -2.34
CA TYR A 109 -14.11 1.77 -3.07
C TYR A 109 -15.61 1.66 -3.38
N HIS A 110 -16.48 2.00 -2.42
CA HIS A 110 -17.95 1.93 -2.57
C HIS A 110 -18.57 3.23 -3.12
N SER A 111 -17.79 4.23 -3.50
CA SER A 111 -18.30 5.58 -3.84
C SER A 111 -18.75 5.73 -5.30
N HIS A 112 -18.97 4.66 -6.04
CA HIS A 112 -19.46 4.72 -7.41
C HIS A 112 -20.82 5.43 -7.44
N GLY A 113 -20.86 6.59 -8.13
CA GLY A 113 -22.07 7.43 -8.21
C GLY A 113 -22.34 8.36 -7.00
N ASP A 114 -21.49 8.37 -5.97
CA ASP A 114 -21.62 9.28 -4.82
C ASP A 114 -21.16 10.71 -5.21
N PRO A 115 -21.96 11.76 -4.98
CA PRO A 115 -21.54 13.17 -5.19
C PRO A 115 -20.27 13.55 -4.41
N LYS A 116 -20.00 12.87 -3.29
CA LYS A 116 -18.80 13.10 -2.44
C LYS A 116 -17.56 12.33 -2.88
N ALA A 117 -17.67 11.46 -3.90
CA ALA A 117 -16.57 10.62 -4.36
C ALA A 117 -15.30 11.41 -4.70
N ALA A 118 -15.44 12.57 -5.33
CA ALA A 118 -14.31 13.43 -5.69
C ALA A 118 -13.55 13.97 -4.46
N ILE A 119 -14.26 14.33 -3.39
CA ILE A 119 -13.67 14.83 -2.14
C ILE A 119 -12.95 13.68 -1.44
N ILE A 120 -13.59 12.52 -1.28
CA ILE A 120 -13.00 11.32 -0.66
C ILE A 120 -11.70 10.92 -1.37
N LYS A 121 -11.73 10.89 -2.70
CA LYS A 121 -10.57 10.57 -3.55
C LYS A 121 -9.43 11.58 -3.38
N LYS A 122 -9.73 12.89 -3.33
CA LYS A 122 -8.73 13.94 -3.09
C LYS A 122 -8.12 13.83 -1.70
N THR A 123 -8.93 13.57 -0.68
CA THR A 123 -8.49 13.43 0.71
C THR A 123 -7.56 12.22 0.86
N ASP A 124 -7.94 11.03 0.33
CA ASP A 124 -7.06 9.85 0.33
C ASP A 124 -5.73 10.13 -0.38
N LEU A 125 -5.77 10.84 -1.51
CA LEU A 125 -4.56 11.20 -2.25
C LEU A 125 -3.67 12.17 -1.46
N ALA A 126 -4.24 13.17 -0.80
CA ALA A 126 -3.50 14.11 0.04
C ALA A 126 -2.82 13.40 1.24
N ILE A 127 -3.53 12.46 1.88
CA ILE A 127 -2.97 11.64 2.96
C ILE A 127 -1.77 10.84 2.44
N ARG A 128 -1.86 10.22 1.26
CA ARG A 128 -0.74 9.47 0.67
C ARG A 128 0.49 10.35 0.43
N TYR A 129 0.31 11.53 -0.15
CA TYR A 129 1.42 12.46 -0.38
C TYR A 129 2.05 12.92 0.94
N LEU A 130 1.22 13.23 1.96
CA LEU A 130 1.71 13.63 3.27
C LEU A 130 2.54 12.50 3.91
N ILE A 131 2.03 11.27 3.94
CA ILE A 131 2.72 10.11 4.51
C ILE A 131 4.04 9.85 3.78
N VAL A 132 4.04 9.89 2.45
CA VAL A 132 5.26 9.73 1.64
C VAL A 132 6.29 10.80 2.01
N ALA A 133 5.90 12.06 2.05
CA ALA A 133 6.79 13.17 2.39
C ALA A 133 7.37 13.04 3.82
N VAL A 134 6.53 12.74 4.81
CA VAL A 134 6.96 12.57 6.21
C VAL A 134 7.91 11.38 6.37
N ILE A 135 7.62 10.24 5.73
CA ILE A 135 8.49 9.06 5.82
C ILE A 135 9.82 9.31 5.13
N PHE A 136 9.84 9.94 3.95
CA PHE A 136 11.10 10.27 3.29
C PHE A 136 11.92 11.28 4.09
N ALA A 137 11.31 12.32 4.63
CA ALA A 137 12.00 13.30 5.48
C ALA A 137 12.61 12.63 6.72
N GLY A 138 11.84 11.81 7.45
CA GLY A 138 12.33 11.07 8.61
C GLY A 138 13.38 10.02 8.24
N GLY A 139 13.21 9.32 7.12
CA GLY A 139 14.18 8.34 6.62
C GLY A 139 15.51 8.98 6.24
N ILE A 140 15.50 10.08 5.50
CA ILE A 140 16.70 10.83 5.14
C ILE A 140 17.41 11.35 6.41
N TYR A 141 16.65 11.95 7.34
CA TYR A 141 17.20 12.39 8.62
C TYR A 141 17.88 11.23 9.35
N THR A 142 17.26 10.07 9.42
CA THR A 142 17.84 8.87 10.06
C THR A 142 19.10 8.38 9.38
N LEU A 143 19.23 8.57 8.05
CA LEU A 143 20.45 8.15 7.32
C LEU A 143 21.65 9.08 7.52
N ILE A 144 21.41 10.37 7.75
CA ILE A 144 22.48 11.40 7.83
C ILE A 144 22.86 11.79 9.26
N ALA A 145 21.95 11.64 10.24
CA ALA A 145 22.22 11.99 11.64
C ALA A 145 23.06 10.88 12.31
N ASP A 146 23.93 11.28 13.23
CA ASP A 146 24.73 10.34 14.04
C ASP A 146 23.85 9.60 15.06
N GLU A 147 22.98 10.33 15.74
CA GLU A 147 22.03 9.81 16.73
C GLU A 147 20.60 10.23 16.36
N PRO A 148 20.00 9.62 15.30
CA PRO A 148 18.68 10.02 14.87
C PRO A 148 17.64 9.74 15.94
N PHE A 149 16.84 10.74 16.28
CA PHE A 149 15.83 10.68 17.34
C PHE A 149 16.39 10.25 18.70
N GLY A 150 17.70 10.45 18.97
CA GLY A 150 18.38 10.02 20.19
C GLY A 150 18.63 8.51 20.28
N VAL A 151 18.62 7.80 19.15
CA VAL A 151 18.94 6.37 19.07
C VAL A 151 20.42 6.19 18.74
N THR A 152 21.14 5.51 19.63
CA THR A 152 22.59 5.21 19.49
C THR A 152 22.85 3.92 18.70
N THR A 153 21.84 3.03 18.57
CA THR A 153 21.94 1.84 17.75
C THR A 153 21.77 2.20 16.26
N ASN A 154 22.36 1.40 15.35
CA ASN A 154 22.29 1.69 13.92
C ASN A 154 20.87 1.42 13.33
N PRO A 155 19.99 2.42 13.21
CA PRO A 155 18.65 2.26 12.68
C PRO A 155 18.57 2.42 11.15
N LYS A 156 19.70 2.49 10.43
CA LYS A 156 19.73 2.79 8.99
C LYS A 156 18.95 1.79 8.15
N TRP A 157 18.98 0.50 8.52
CA TRP A 157 18.17 -0.51 7.86
C TRP A 157 16.66 -0.22 7.97
N LEU A 158 16.22 0.32 9.12
CA LEU A 158 14.82 0.68 9.34
C LEU A 158 14.43 1.89 8.50
N ALA A 159 15.31 2.89 8.40
CA ALA A 159 15.10 4.06 7.55
C ALA A 159 14.89 3.65 6.08
N VAL A 160 15.78 2.80 5.56
CA VAL A 160 15.66 2.28 4.19
C VAL A 160 14.37 1.46 4.01
N LYS A 161 14.03 0.62 5.00
CA LYS A 161 12.78 -0.18 4.99
C LYS A 161 11.55 0.70 4.87
N VAL A 162 11.44 1.76 5.70
CA VAL A 162 10.25 2.63 5.65
C VAL A 162 10.22 3.50 4.39
N MET A 163 11.38 3.86 3.82
CA MET A 163 11.45 4.54 2.52
C MET A 163 10.98 3.64 1.38
N PHE A 164 11.26 2.33 1.38
CA PHE A 164 10.66 1.38 0.43
C PHE A 164 9.14 1.32 0.58
N TYR A 165 8.63 1.33 1.80
CA TYR A 165 7.17 1.39 2.01
C TYR A 165 6.57 2.69 1.46
N ALA A 166 7.19 3.84 1.70
CA ALA A 166 6.75 5.11 1.12
C ALA A 166 6.79 5.11 -0.42
N THR A 167 7.83 4.49 -1.01
CA THR A 167 7.94 4.30 -2.46
C THR A 167 6.80 3.42 -2.99
N ALA A 168 6.43 2.36 -2.26
CA ALA A 168 5.28 1.53 -2.63
C ALA A 168 3.96 2.31 -2.59
N ILE A 169 3.75 3.21 -1.60
CA ILE A 169 2.59 4.13 -1.56
C ILE A 169 2.59 5.04 -2.81
N ALA A 170 3.74 5.62 -3.16
CA ALA A 170 3.88 6.46 -4.35
C ALA A 170 3.62 5.67 -5.64
N GLY A 171 4.08 4.41 -5.72
CA GLY A 171 3.77 3.48 -6.81
C GLY A 171 2.27 3.27 -6.98
N GLY A 172 1.52 3.12 -5.88
CA GLY A 172 0.06 3.05 -5.90
C GLY A 172 -0.62 4.29 -6.47
N VAL A 173 -0.03 5.49 -6.27
CA VAL A 173 -0.48 6.73 -6.94
C VAL A 173 -0.17 6.67 -8.44
N GLY A 174 0.99 6.12 -8.83
CA GLY A 174 1.37 5.90 -10.23
C GLY A 174 0.37 4.99 -10.96
N ILE A 175 0.00 3.85 -10.35
CA ILE A 175 -1.04 2.95 -10.89
C ILE A 175 -2.36 3.69 -11.12
N ARG A 176 -2.83 4.48 -10.14
CA ARG A 176 -4.08 5.25 -10.28
C ARG A 176 -4.05 6.21 -11.46
N LYS A 177 -2.91 6.87 -11.70
CA LYS A 177 -2.75 7.77 -12.87
C LYS A 177 -2.77 6.99 -14.18
N ALA A 178 -2.09 5.85 -14.23
CA ALA A 178 -2.05 4.99 -15.43
C ALA A 178 -3.44 4.41 -15.78
N LEU A 179 -4.27 4.13 -14.77
CA LEU A 179 -5.60 3.53 -14.93
C LEU A 179 -6.74 4.55 -15.12
N VAL A 180 -6.47 5.86 -15.26
CA VAL A 180 -7.53 6.86 -15.50
C VAL A 180 -8.39 6.53 -16.73
N PRO A 181 -7.83 6.12 -17.89
CA PRO A 181 -8.64 5.78 -19.07
C PRO A 181 -9.35 4.43 -18.95
N PHE A 182 -8.92 3.55 -18.03
CA PHE A 182 -9.42 2.19 -17.91
C PHE A 182 -10.91 2.14 -17.55
N GLY A 183 -11.35 2.92 -16.56
CA GLY A 183 -12.73 2.88 -16.06
C GLY A 183 -13.77 3.22 -17.13
N PRO A 184 -13.68 4.36 -17.83
CA PRO A 184 -14.60 4.71 -18.93
C PRO A 184 -14.59 3.68 -20.06
N ALA A 185 -13.41 3.23 -20.50
CA ALA A 185 -13.28 2.25 -21.56
C ALA A 185 -13.91 0.89 -21.18
N PHE A 186 -13.70 0.44 -19.95
CA PHE A 186 -14.30 -0.80 -19.47
C PHE A 186 -15.82 -0.67 -19.32
N GLY A 187 -16.33 0.49 -18.91
CA GLY A 187 -17.76 0.79 -18.91
C GLY A 187 -18.42 0.65 -20.30
N ASN A 188 -17.72 1.09 -21.36
CA ASN A 188 -18.16 0.89 -22.73
C ASN A 188 -18.19 -0.59 -23.15
N VAL A 189 -17.19 -1.38 -22.70
CA VAL A 189 -17.19 -2.84 -22.91
C VAL A 189 -18.40 -3.48 -22.24
N LEU A 190 -18.66 -3.14 -20.97
CA LEU A 190 -19.79 -3.73 -20.21
C LEU A 190 -21.16 -3.38 -20.80
N SER A 191 -21.29 -2.20 -21.41
CA SER A 191 -22.54 -1.76 -22.04
C SER A 191 -22.72 -2.25 -23.50
N GLY A 192 -21.77 -3.02 -24.02
CA GLY A 192 -21.77 -3.47 -25.43
C GLY A 192 -21.54 -2.37 -26.46
N LYS A 193 -21.01 -1.21 -26.03
CA LYS A 193 -20.73 -0.03 -26.89
C LYS A 193 -19.23 0.18 -27.14
N ALA A 194 -18.40 -0.81 -26.78
CA ALA A 194 -16.95 -0.68 -26.93
C ALA A 194 -16.52 -0.53 -28.40
N THR A 195 -15.65 0.44 -28.62
CA THR A 195 -14.93 0.64 -29.87
C THR A 195 -13.54 -0.04 -29.78
N GLU A 196 -12.83 -0.12 -30.94
CA GLU A 196 -11.43 -0.53 -30.94
C GLU A 196 -10.56 0.39 -30.07
N ALA A 197 -10.82 1.70 -30.09
CA ALA A 197 -10.12 2.67 -29.26
C ALA A 197 -10.32 2.41 -27.76
N ASP A 198 -11.49 1.95 -27.31
CA ASP A 198 -11.73 1.57 -25.92
C ASP A 198 -10.88 0.34 -25.54
N ASN A 199 -10.85 -0.67 -26.41
CA ASN A 199 -10.03 -1.86 -26.16
C ASN A 199 -8.52 -1.54 -26.14
N ASP A 200 -8.07 -0.62 -26.99
CA ASP A 200 -6.69 -0.12 -26.97
C ASP A 200 -6.39 0.65 -25.69
N ALA A 201 -7.30 1.52 -25.24
CA ALA A 201 -7.18 2.26 -23.98
C ALA A 201 -7.07 1.33 -22.77
N LEU A 202 -7.86 0.24 -22.73
CA LEU A 202 -7.76 -0.77 -21.68
C LEU A 202 -6.37 -1.43 -21.65
N SER A 203 -5.91 -1.91 -22.81
CA SER A 203 -4.62 -2.59 -22.94
C SER A 203 -3.45 -1.65 -22.60
N LEU A 204 -3.50 -0.40 -23.07
CA LEU A 204 -2.49 0.62 -22.82
C LEU A 204 -2.46 1.01 -21.33
N SER A 205 -3.63 1.16 -20.70
CA SER A 205 -3.73 1.49 -19.28
C SER A 205 -3.04 0.43 -18.42
N LEU A 206 -3.28 -0.86 -18.68
CA LEU A 206 -2.58 -1.93 -17.97
C LEU A 206 -1.08 -1.92 -18.25
N LYS A 207 -0.67 -1.78 -19.51
CA LYS A 207 0.75 -1.69 -19.87
C LYS A 207 1.47 -0.56 -19.13
N ASN A 208 0.83 0.60 -19.00
CA ASN A 208 1.37 1.75 -18.28
C ASN A 208 1.36 1.57 -16.75
N ALA A 209 0.50 0.71 -16.22
CA ALA A 209 0.46 0.37 -14.79
C ALA A 209 1.56 -0.63 -14.39
N LEU A 210 2.00 -1.53 -15.29
CA LEU A 210 2.95 -2.60 -14.99
C LEU A 210 4.25 -2.14 -14.33
N PRO A 211 4.95 -1.07 -14.78
CA PRO A 211 6.18 -0.61 -14.12
C PRO A 211 5.96 -0.25 -12.65
N TRP A 212 4.81 0.35 -12.33
CA TRP A 212 4.45 0.70 -10.96
C TRP A 212 4.13 -0.53 -10.11
N VAL A 213 3.47 -1.55 -10.68
CA VAL A 213 3.22 -2.84 -10.01
C VAL A 213 4.54 -3.52 -9.67
N HIS A 214 5.47 -3.63 -10.63
CA HIS A 214 6.78 -4.24 -10.39
C HIS A 214 7.61 -3.45 -9.37
N LEU A 215 7.54 -2.11 -9.39
CA LEU A 215 8.19 -1.26 -8.39
C LEU A 215 7.63 -1.54 -6.99
N ILE A 216 6.31 -1.65 -6.84
CA ILE A 216 5.67 -1.98 -5.55
C ILE A 216 6.16 -3.35 -5.06
N TRP A 217 6.15 -4.38 -5.91
CA TRP A 217 6.60 -5.71 -5.51
C TRP A 217 8.07 -5.71 -5.07
N PHE A 218 8.93 -5.03 -5.82
CA PHE A 218 10.32 -4.87 -5.42
C PHE A 218 10.44 -4.19 -4.05
N CYS A 219 9.74 -3.08 -3.84
CA CYS A 219 9.78 -2.33 -2.59
C CYS A 219 9.26 -3.15 -1.41
N VAL A 220 8.15 -3.87 -1.58
CA VAL A 220 7.54 -4.69 -0.53
C VAL A 220 8.46 -5.86 -0.16
N LEU A 221 9.05 -6.53 -1.14
CA LEU A 221 10.02 -7.62 -0.92
C LEU A 221 11.31 -7.11 -0.27
N ALA A 222 11.86 -5.99 -0.74
CA ALA A 222 13.04 -5.37 -0.16
C ALA A 222 12.80 -4.93 1.29
N ALA A 223 11.63 -4.33 1.59
CA ALA A 223 11.25 -3.97 2.95
C ALA A 223 11.09 -5.21 3.85
N ALA A 224 10.54 -6.30 3.34
CA ALA A 224 10.42 -7.56 4.07
C ALA A 224 11.81 -8.15 4.37
N PHE A 225 12.70 -8.19 3.38
CA PHE A 225 14.08 -8.65 3.54
C PHE A 225 14.82 -7.84 4.60
N LEU A 226 14.77 -6.50 4.54
CA LEU A 226 15.39 -5.64 5.55
C LEU A 226 14.82 -5.85 6.95
N GLY A 227 13.52 -6.17 7.06
CA GLY A 227 12.89 -6.47 8.35
C GLY A 227 13.37 -7.78 8.97
N ILE A 228 13.78 -8.75 8.16
CA ILE A 228 14.32 -10.04 8.59
C ILE A 228 15.83 -9.93 8.85
N ALA A 229 16.58 -9.43 7.87
CA ALA A 229 18.03 -9.39 7.88
C ALA A 229 18.60 -8.33 8.84
N LYS A 230 17.91 -7.19 9.02
CA LYS A 230 18.31 -6.06 9.88
C LYS A 230 19.80 -5.72 9.76
N PRO A 231 20.34 -5.46 8.57
CA PRO A 231 21.77 -5.31 8.36
C PRO A 231 22.33 -4.17 9.22
N GLY A 232 23.44 -4.44 9.92
CA GLY A 232 24.08 -3.48 10.81
C GLY A 232 23.40 -3.28 12.17
N ALA A 233 22.38 -4.04 12.53
CA ALA A 233 21.68 -3.89 13.81
C ALA A 233 22.53 -4.30 15.02
N ASN A 234 23.62 -5.01 14.80
CA ASN A 234 24.54 -5.53 15.83
C ASN A 234 25.93 -4.86 15.81
N LEU A 235 26.09 -3.77 15.03
CA LEU A 235 27.35 -3.01 14.95
C LEU A 235 27.34 -1.85 15.92
#